data_4b1e758954b5fc5b28902f68cd291781
#
_entry.id   4b1e758954b5fc5b28902f68cd291781
#
_cell.length_a   1.000
_cell.length_b   1.000
_cell.length_c   1.000
_cell.angle_alpha   90.00
_cell.angle_beta   90.00
_cell.angle_gamma   90.00
#
_symmetry.space_group_name_H-M   'P 1'
#
loop_
_entity.id
_entity.type
_entity.pdbx_description
1 polymer ?
#
loop_
_entity_poly.entity_id
_entity_poly.type
_entity_poly.pdbx_seq_one_letter_code
_entity_poly.pdbx_strand_id
1 'polypeptide(L)'
;MVGEKEAGTIEQINVTPVGKFTFIAAKLIPYWLIGFVVLTICFVLAWVLYGILPAGHFLTIYGMALFFLPVVSGFGLVISNHSTTLQQAMFVMWFFMLILILMSGLFTPIHSMPEWAQWIMRINPLRYFVEVMRTIYLRGGGFAELLPQLGACWSLHWSSICGR
;
A
#
# COMPACT_ATOMS: atom_id res chain seq x y z
N MET A 1 9.41 7.72 12.47
CA MET A 1 10.72 8.10 11.89
C MET A 1 10.89 9.61 11.77
N VAL A 2 9.98 10.35 11.10
CA VAL A 2 10.14 11.82 11.00
C VAL A 2 10.06 12.48 12.38
N GLY A 3 9.10 12.13 13.22
CA GLY A 3 8.99 12.66 14.58
C GLY A 3 10.20 12.38 15.47
N GLU A 4 10.92 11.29 15.22
CA GLU A 4 12.16 10.96 15.94
C GLU A 4 13.35 11.78 15.41
N LYS A 5 13.32 12.17 14.12
CA LYS A 5 14.29 13.13 13.56
C LYS A 5 14.09 14.51 14.19
N GLU A 6 12.85 14.96 14.28
CA GLU A 6 12.51 16.27 14.90
C GLU A 6 12.85 16.31 16.39
N ALA A 7 12.62 15.21 17.12
CA ALA A 7 12.93 15.08 18.54
C ALA A 7 14.44 14.82 18.84
N GLY A 8 15.28 14.69 17.80
CA GLY A 8 16.71 14.39 17.97
C GLY A 8 17.03 12.98 18.47
N THR A 9 16.03 12.13 18.65
CA THR A 9 16.18 10.77 19.21
C THR A 9 16.87 9.80 18.26
N ILE A 10 17.00 10.16 16.97
CA ILE A 10 17.71 9.34 15.97
C ILE A 10 19.19 9.16 16.31
N GLU A 11 19.84 10.16 16.92
CA GLU A 11 21.23 10.05 17.32
C GLU A 11 21.44 9.00 18.39
N GLN A 12 20.49 8.88 19.35
CA GLN A 12 20.52 7.83 20.39
C GLN A 12 20.33 6.42 19.79
N ILE A 13 19.53 6.29 18.75
CA ILE A 13 19.30 5.02 18.06
C ILE A 13 20.54 4.58 17.27
N ASN A 14 21.30 5.52 16.70
CA ASN A 14 22.52 5.22 15.96
C ASN A 14 23.66 4.69 16.87
N VAL A 15 23.65 4.98 18.16
CA VAL A 15 24.63 4.50 19.16
C VAL A 15 24.27 3.09 19.65
N THR A 16 23.04 2.65 19.45
CA THR A 16 22.58 1.32 19.88
C THR A 16 23.03 0.26 18.86
N PRO A 17 23.49 -0.94 19.30
CA PRO A 17 23.97 -2.00 18.39
C PRO A 17 22.84 -2.72 17.64
N VAL A 18 21.73 -2.04 17.38
CA VAL A 18 20.58 -2.57 16.65
C VAL A 18 20.71 -2.23 15.16
N GLY A 19 20.61 -3.25 14.31
CA GLY A 19 20.64 -3.06 12.85
C GLY A 19 19.48 -2.17 12.38
N LYS A 20 19.78 -1.23 11.48
CA LYS A 20 18.78 -0.28 10.91
C LYS A 20 17.56 -0.99 10.33
N PHE A 21 17.77 -2.13 9.68
CA PHE A 21 16.69 -2.95 9.10
C PHE A 21 15.76 -3.51 10.17
N THR A 22 16.31 -4.03 11.27
CA THR A 22 15.54 -4.58 12.40
C THR A 22 14.67 -3.50 13.04
N PHE A 23 15.21 -2.29 13.20
CA PHE A 23 14.47 -1.15 13.73
C PHE A 23 13.29 -0.74 12.83
N ILE A 24 13.50 -0.70 11.51
CA ILE A 24 12.45 -0.38 10.55
C ILE A 24 11.37 -1.48 10.55
N ALA A 25 11.78 -2.74 10.50
CA ALA A 25 10.87 -3.88 10.50
C ALA A 25 10.02 -3.95 11.79
N ALA A 26 10.62 -3.71 12.95
CA ALA A 26 9.92 -3.69 14.22
C ALA A 26 8.81 -2.62 14.28
N LYS A 27 8.99 -1.51 13.57
CA LYS A 27 7.95 -0.49 13.44
C LYS A 27 6.88 -0.84 12.41
N LEU A 28 7.24 -1.47 11.32
CA LEU A 28 6.30 -1.78 10.24
C LEU A 28 5.36 -2.93 10.57
N ILE A 29 5.84 -3.96 11.28
CA ILE A 29 5.04 -5.15 11.62
C ILE A 29 3.74 -4.79 12.34
N PRO A 30 3.70 -3.96 13.41
CA PRO A 30 2.44 -3.61 14.06
C PRO A 30 1.49 -2.84 13.14
N TYR A 31 2.00 -1.99 12.23
CA TYR A 31 1.14 -1.31 11.25
C TYR A 31 0.53 -2.28 10.24
N TRP A 32 1.23 -3.31 9.82
CA TRP A 32 0.68 -4.35 8.96
C TRP A 32 -0.43 -5.15 9.67
N LEU A 33 -0.23 -5.48 10.94
CA LEU A 33 -1.27 -6.13 11.75
C LEU A 33 -2.53 -5.26 11.85
N ILE A 34 -2.37 -3.97 12.13
CA ILE A 34 -3.48 -3.01 12.16
C ILE A 34 -4.16 -2.95 10.78
N GLY A 35 -3.40 -2.95 9.68
CA GLY A 35 -3.94 -2.98 8.33
C GLY A 35 -4.84 -4.19 8.07
N PHE A 36 -4.44 -5.39 8.52
CA PHE A 36 -5.27 -6.59 8.41
C PHE A 36 -6.52 -6.53 9.28
N VAL A 37 -6.42 -5.99 10.48
CA VAL A 37 -7.58 -5.80 11.37
C VAL A 37 -8.59 -4.85 10.74
N VAL A 38 -8.13 -3.71 10.21
CA VAL A 38 -8.99 -2.73 9.53
C VAL A 38 -9.67 -3.37 8.31
N LEU A 39 -8.93 -4.12 7.50
CA LEU A 39 -9.47 -4.83 6.34
C LEU A 39 -10.56 -5.83 6.77
N THR A 40 -10.34 -6.58 7.84
CA THR A 40 -11.34 -7.50 8.39
C THR A 40 -12.59 -6.78 8.86
N ILE A 41 -12.43 -5.65 9.58
CA ILE A 41 -13.55 -4.82 10.03
C ILE A 41 -14.35 -4.30 8.82
N CYS A 42 -13.69 -3.84 7.77
CA CYS A 42 -14.35 -3.38 6.56
C CYS A 42 -15.19 -4.49 5.90
N PHE A 43 -14.70 -5.74 5.87
CA PHE A 43 -15.48 -6.87 5.36
C PHE A 43 -16.67 -7.19 6.23
N VAL A 44 -16.51 -7.20 7.56
CA VAL A 44 -17.62 -7.44 8.50
C VAL A 44 -18.69 -6.36 8.33
N LEU A 45 -18.30 -5.10 8.22
CA LEU A 45 -19.22 -4.00 7.98
C LEU A 45 -19.95 -4.13 6.63
N ALA A 46 -19.23 -4.49 5.57
CA ALA A 46 -19.84 -4.72 4.26
C ALA A 46 -20.87 -5.84 4.30
N TRP A 47 -20.59 -6.91 5.02
CA TRP A 47 -21.53 -8.00 5.21
C TRP A 47 -22.75 -7.60 6.03
N VAL A 48 -22.55 -6.92 7.17
CA VAL A 48 -23.65 -6.55 8.10
C VAL A 48 -24.55 -5.46 7.50
N LEU A 49 -23.97 -4.45 6.83
CA LEU A 49 -24.73 -3.31 6.33
C LEU A 49 -25.37 -3.56 4.96
N TYR A 50 -24.66 -4.27 4.09
CA TYR A 50 -25.09 -4.47 2.69
C TYR A 50 -25.46 -5.91 2.36
N GLY A 51 -25.17 -6.87 3.23
CA GLY A 51 -25.39 -8.30 2.97
C GLY A 51 -24.52 -8.83 1.81
N ILE A 52 -23.51 -8.08 1.39
CA ILE A 52 -22.65 -8.43 0.25
C ILE A 52 -21.47 -9.24 0.76
N LEU A 53 -21.44 -10.51 0.38
CA LEU A 53 -20.27 -11.37 0.56
C LEU A 53 -19.43 -11.34 -0.73
N PRO A 54 -18.10 -11.35 -0.64
CA PRO A 54 -17.27 -11.51 -1.82
C PRO A 54 -17.55 -12.86 -2.49
N ALA A 55 -17.82 -12.85 -3.78
CA ALA A 55 -18.10 -14.05 -4.56
C ALA A 55 -16.88 -14.98 -4.70
N GLY A 56 -15.68 -14.47 -4.43
CA GLY A 56 -14.42 -15.20 -4.49
C GLY A 56 -13.86 -15.58 -3.11
N HIS A 57 -12.68 -16.21 -3.11
CA HIS A 57 -12.03 -16.69 -1.89
C HIS A 57 -11.47 -15.53 -1.05
N PHE A 58 -11.85 -15.45 0.23
CA PHE A 58 -11.28 -14.50 1.20
C PHE A 58 -9.75 -14.58 1.28
N LEU A 59 -9.19 -15.79 1.16
CA LEU A 59 -7.74 -16.01 1.21
C LEU A 59 -7.00 -15.23 0.12
N THR A 60 -7.60 -15.03 -1.05
CA THR A 60 -7.01 -14.28 -2.16
C THR A 60 -6.90 -12.79 -1.81
N ILE A 61 -7.90 -12.24 -1.15
CA ILE A 61 -7.92 -10.83 -0.73
C ILE A 61 -6.83 -10.58 0.33
N TYR A 62 -6.76 -11.47 1.34
CA TYR A 62 -5.72 -11.38 2.37
C TYR A 62 -4.32 -11.58 1.80
N GLY A 63 -4.16 -12.51 0.84
CA GLY A 63 -2.90 -12.70 0.12
C GLY A 63 -2.47 -11.43 -0.63
N MET A 64 -3.41 -10.78 -1.33
CA MET A 64 -3.12 -9.53 -2.02
C MET A 64 -2.80 -8.38 -1.05
N ALA A 65 -3.51 -8.29 0.08
CA ALA A 65 -3.22 -7.32 1.13
C ALA A 65 -1.82 -7.51 1.72
N LEU A 66 -1.37 -8.77 1.88
CA LEU A 66 -0.03 -9.10 2.37
C LEU A 66 1.07 -8.54 1.45
N PHE A 67 0.85 -8.49 0.15
CA PHE A 67 1.78 -7.88 -0.81
C PHE A 67 1.60 -6.37 -0.90
N PHE A 68 0.39 -5.86 -0.80
CA PHE A 68 0.08 -4.45 -0.91
C PHE A 68 0.60 -3.62 0.27
N LEU A 69 0.42 -4.11 1.50
CA LEU A 69 0.83 -3.40 2.72
C LEU A 69 2.34 -3.08 2.77
N PRO A 70 3.27 -4.02 2.46
CA PRO A 70 4.70 -3.71 2.37
C PRO A 70 5.04 -2.67 1.30
N VAL A 71 4.39 -2.71 0.15
CA VAL A 71 4.63 -1.75 -0.94
C VAL A 71 4.24 -0.35 -0.50
N VAL A 72 3.05 -0.17 0.06
CA VAL A 72 2.59 1.15 0.54
C VAL A 72 3.45 1.65 1.71
N SER A 73 3.85 0.76 2.62
CA SER A 73 4.75 1.14 3.71
C SER A 73 6.14 1.53 3.22
N GLY A 74 6.63 0.90 2.14
CA GLY A 74 7.86 1.29 1.45
C GLY A 74 7.81 2.73 0.93
N PHE A 75 6.71 3.13 0.28
CA PHE A 75 6.51 4.54 -0.13
C PHE A 75 6.51 5.48 1.08
N GLY A 76 5.83 5.12 2.17
CA GLY A 76 5.84 5.89 3.41
C GLY A 76 7.24 6.08 3.98
N LEU A 77 8.09 5.04 3.91
CA LEU A 77 9.49 5.12 4.35
C LEU A 77 10.32 6.06 3.47
N VAL A 78 10.16 6.01 2.14
CA VAL A 78 10.87 6.91 1.21
C VAL A 78 10.52 8.36 1.52
N ILE A 79 9.25 8.70 1.67
CA ILE A 79 8.78 10.04 2.00
C ILE A 79 9.30 10.46 3.38
N SER A 80 9.23 9.59 4.39
CA SER A 80 9.75 9.83 5.73
C SER A 80 11.26 10.09 5.74
N ASN A 81 12.00 9.44 4.87
CA ASN A 81 13.44 9.65 4.77
C ASN A 81 13.81 11.00 4.16
N HIS A 82 13.01 11.45 3.19
CA HIS A 82 13.23 12.74 2.48
C HIS A 82 12.71 13.96 3.26
N SER A 83 11.80 13.76 4.21
CA SER A 83 11.19 14.85 4.99
C SER A 83 12.03 15.18 6.22
N THR A 84 12.20 16.47 6.49
CA THR A 84 12.89 16.98 7.68
C THR A 84 11.95 17.24 8.83
N THR A 85 10.72 17.70 8.55
CA THR A 85 9.70 18.00 9.55
C THR A 85 8.48 17.10 9.39
N LEU A 86 7.79 16.86 10.52
CA LEU A 86 6.57 16.04 10.55
C LEU A 86 5.47 16.66 9.69
N GLN A 87 5.33 17.99 9.74
CA GLN A 87 4.34 18.71 8.96
C GLN A 87 4.59 18.58 7.45
N GLN A 88 5.85 18.70 7.01
CA GLN A 88 6.23 18.48 5.62
C GLN A 88 5.91 17.05 5.16
N ALA A 89 6.24 16.05 5.97
CA ALA A 89 5.93 14.65 5.66
C ALA A 89 4.43 14.41 5.50
N MET A 90 3.62 15.00 6.38
CA MET A 90 2.16 14.89 6.29
C MET A 90 1.61 15.49 5.00
N PHE A 91 2.03 16.70 4.61
CA PHE A 91 1.56 17.33 3.36
C PHE A 91 1.96 16.53 2.13
N VAL A 92 3.21 16.07 2.07
CA VAL A 92 3.72 15.28 0.93
C VAL A 92 2.94 13.95 0.85
N MET A 93 2.73 13.26 1.98
CA MET A 93 1.96 12.02 2.03
C MET A 93 0.52 12.24 1.57
N TRP A 94 -0.12 13.31 2.04
CA TRP A 94 -1.51 13.61 1.69
C TRP A 94 -1.66 13.87 0.19
N PHE A 95 -0.79 14.69 -0.37
CA PHE A 95 -0.76 14.99 -1.80
C PHE A 95 -0.50 13.72 -2.63
N PHE A 96 0.47 12.91 -2.21
CA PHE A 96 0.81 11.65 -2.88
C PHE A 96 -0.36 10.65 -2.83
N MET A 97 -1.03 10.51 -1.69
CA MET A 97 -2.22 9.66 -1.54
C MET A 97 -3.37 10.11 -2.46
N LEU A 98 -3.61 11.42 -2.58
CA LEU A 98 -4.62 11.94 -3.50
C LEU A 98 -4.32 11.54 -4.95
N ILE A 99 -3.08 11.70 -5.40
CA ILE A 99 -2.67 11.30 -6.74
C ILE A 99 -2.87 9.80 -6.94
N LEU A 100 -2.44 8.96 -6.00
CA LEU A 100 -2.60 7.51 -6.08
C LEU A 100 -4.07 7.10 -6.17
N ILE A 101 -4.95 7.71 -5.38
CA ILE A 101 -6.39 7.43 -5.39
C ILE A 101 -7.02 7.86 -6.72
N LEU A 102 -6.74 9.07 -7.21
CA LEU A 102 -7.26 9.56 -8.49
C LEU A 102 -6.78 8.69 -9.65
N MET A 103 -5.52 8.27 -9.62
CA MET A 103 -4.93 7.42 -10.64
C MET A 103 -5.16 5.91 -10.42
N SER A 104 -5.93 5.50 -9.42
CA SER A 104 -6.24 4.08 -9.18
C SER A 104 -7.30 3.51 -10.13
N GLY A 105 -8.00 4.38 -10.87
CA GLY A 105 -9.13 3.98 -11.71
C GLY A 105 -10.44 3.78 -10.94
N LEU A 106 -10.48 4.21 -9.66
CA LEU A 106 -11.68 4.12 -8.83
C LEU A 106 -12.74 5.13 -9.26
N PHE A 107 -12.33 6.39 -9.48
CA PHE A 107 -13.22 7.51 -9.83
C PHE A 107 -13.29 7.76 -11.33
N THR A 108 -12.20 7.58 -12.06
CA THR A 108 -12.12 7.86 -13.49
C THR A 108 -11.83 6.59 -14.28
N PRO A 109 -12.64 6.26 -15.29
CA PRO A 109 -12.39 5.09 -16.13
C PRO A 109 -11.06 5.27 -16.88
N ILE A 110 -10.23 4.24 -16.87
CA ILE A 110 -8.86 4.23 -17.40
C ILE A 110 -8.83 4.61 -18.88
N HIS A 111 -9.85 4.20 -19.65
CA HIS A 111 -9.95 4.42 -21.09
C HIS A 111 -10.17 5.89 -21.49
N SER A 112 -10.60 6.75 -20.57
CA SER A 112 -10.80 8.19 -20.81
C SER A 112 -9.57 9.04 -20.51
N MET A 113 -8.48 8.43 -20.03
CA MET A 113 -7.26 9.15 -19.67
C MET A 113 -6.26 9.18 -20.84
N PRO A 114 -5.46 10.26 -20.98
CA PRO A 114 -4.40 10.35 -21.97
C PRO A 114 -3.33 9.28 -21.76
N GLU A 115 -2.63 8.88 -22.82
CA GLU A 115 -1.65 7.78 -22.81
C GLU A 115 -0.54 7.93 -21.75
N TRP A 116 -0.03 9.15 -21.53
CA TRP A 116 0.98 9.42 -20.52
C TRP A 116 0.50 9.10 -19.09
N ALA A 117 -0.78 9.38 -18.79
CA ALA A 117 -1.38 9.08 -17.51
C ALA A 117 -1.54 7.56 -17.30
N GLN A 118 -1.90 6.83 -18.37
CA GLN A 118 -2.00 5.38 -18.34
C GLN A 118 -0.64 4.70 -18.04
N TRP A 119 0.47 5.28 -18.52
CA TRP A 119 1.81 4.80 -18.19
C TRP A 119 2.13 4.96 -16.71
N ILE A 120 1.85 6.12 -16.13
CA ILE A 120 2.06 6.38 -14.69
C ILE A 120 1.18 5.46 -13.84
N MET A 121 -0.06 5.19 -14.28
CA MET A 121 -0.97 4.27 -13.60
C MET A 121 -0.45 2.83 -13.51
N ARG A 122 0.39 2.38 -14.45
CA ARG A 122 0.99 1.04 -14.40
C ARG A 122 1.94 0.86 -13.21
N ILE A 123 2.52 1.95 -12.72
CA ILE A 123 3.42 1.96 -11.56
C ILE A 123 2.64 2.05 -10.23
N ASN A 124 1.36 2.41 -10.29
CA ASN A 124 0.53 2.63 -9.12
C ASN A 124 0.09 1.29 -8.47
N PRO A 125 0.58 0.93 -7.28
CA PRO A 125 0.21 -0.32 -6.61
C PRO A 125 -1.26 -0.35 -6.19
N LEU A 126 -1.86 0.81 -5.90
CA LEU A 126 -3.26 0.94 -5.49
C LEU A 126 -4.21 0.50 -6.61
N ARG A 127 -3.86 0.74 -7.88
CA ARG A 127 -4.62 0.29 -9.03
C ARG A 127 -4.81 -1.23 -9.02
N TYR A 128 -3.71 -1.97 -8.85
CA TYR A 128 -3.75 -3.43 -8.85
C TYR A 128 -4.61 -3.96 -7.70
N PHE A 129 -4.51 -3.35 -6.53
CA PHE A 129 -5.33 -3.72 -5.39
C PHE A 129 -6.83 -3.47 -5.65
N VAL A 130 -7.19 -2.31 -6.20
CA VAL A 130 -8.58 -1.97 -6.54
C VAL A 130 -9.13 -2.89 -7.62
N GLU A 131 -8.33 -3.22 -8.65
CA GLU A 131 -8.72 -4.13 -9.73
C GLU A 131 -8.98 -5.55 -9.23
N VAL A 132 -8.10 -6.06 -8.35
CA VAL A 132 -8.28 -7.35 -7.66
C VAL A 132 -9.54 -7.35 -6.81
N MET A 133 -9.75 -6.33 -6.00
CA MET A 133 -10.95 -6.22 -5.16
C MET A 133 -12.22 -6.21 -6.02
N ARG A 134 -12.23 -5.44 -7.11
CA ARG A 134 -13.36 -5.40 -8.05
C ARG A 134 -13.62 -6.76 -8.70
N THR A 135 -12.57 -7.45 -9.13
CA THR A 135 -12.68 -8.77 -9.77
C THR A 135 -13.22 -9.82 -8.81
N ILE A 136 -12.74 -9.83 -7.58
CA ILE A 136 -13.18 -10.80 -6.55
C ILE A 136 -14.63 -10.52 -6.12
N TYR A 137 -15.00 -9.25 -5.91
CA TYR A 137 -16.34 -8.88 -5.47
C TYR A 137 -17.40 -9.07 -6.55
N LEU A 138 -17.10 -8.71 -7.81
CA LEU A 138 -18.07 -8.67 -8.88
C LEU A 138 -18.09 -9.91 -9.77
N ARG A 139 -16.92 -10.57 -9.95
CA ARG A 139 -16.80 -11.68 -10.90
C ARG A 139 -16.55 -13.04 -10.23
N GLY A 140 -16.27 -13.08 -8.92
CA GLY A 140 -15.90 -14.33 -8.26
C GLY A 140 -14.60 -14.94 -8.80
N GLY A 141 -13.72 -14.11 -9.39
CA GLY A 141 -12.50 -14.53 -10.06
C GLY A 141 -11.59 -15.38 -9.17
N GLY A 142 -11.06 -16.47 -9.74
CA GLY A 142 -10.15 -17.38 -9.06
C GLY A 142 -8.72 -16.83 -8.95
N PHE A 143 -7.93 -17.48 -8.10
CA PHE A 143 -6.52 -17.12 -7.84
C PHE A 143 -5.64 -17.08 -9.10
N ALA A 144 -5.97 -17.85 -10.12
CA ALA A 144 -5.20 -17.94 -11.37
C ALA A 144 -5.24 -16.65 -12.22
N GLU A 145 -6.34 -15.88 -12.17
CA GLU A 145 -6.46 -14.61 -12.90
C GLU A 145 -5.67 -13.45 -12.26
N LEU A 146 -5.25 -13.64 -11.01
CA LEU A 146 -4.58 -12.62 -10.20
C LEU A 146 -3.05 -12.74 -10.22
N LEU A 147 -2.51 -13.87 -10.68
CA LEU A 147 -1.06 -14.11 -10.80
C LEU A 147 -0.30 -13.00 -11.54
N PRO A 148 -0.75 -12.49 -12.71
CA PRO A 148 -0.05 -11.41 -13.41
C PRO A 148 -0.07 -10.08 -12.64
N GLN A 149 -1.12 -9.83 -11.86
CA GLN A 149 -1.25 -8.61 -11.04
C GLN A 149 -0.37 -8.68 -9.80
N LEU A 150 -0.24 -9.85 -9.19
CA LEU A 150 0.71 -10.12 -8.09
C LEU A 150 2.15 -9.95 -8.56
N GLY A 151 2.48 -10.44 -9.76
CA GLY A 151 3.81 -10.29 -10.35
C GLY A 151 4.17 -8.81 -10.60
N ALA A 152 3.23 -8.01 -11.07
CA ALA A 152 3.43 -6.57 -11.27
C ALA A 152 3.64 -5.83 -9.93
N CYS A 153 2.89 -6.18 -8.90
CA CYS A 153 3.05 -5.60 -7.56
C CYS A 153 4.40 -6.00 -6.93
N TRP A 154 4.85 -7.25 -7.15
CA TRP A 154 6.15 -7.74 -6.70
C TRP A 154 7.32 -7.04 -7.37
N SER A 155 7.26 -6.81 -8.68
CA SER A 155 8.32 -6.11 -9.42
C SER A 155 8.48 -4.66 -8.95
N LEU A 156 7.39 -3.99 -8.61
CA LEU A 156 7.40 -2.65 -8.02
C LEU A 156 8.01 -2.63 -6.62
N HIS A 157 7.73 -3.64 -5.80
CA HIS A 157 8.33 -3.78 -4.48
C HIS A 157 9.84 -3.94 -4.56
N TRP A 158 10.32 -4.80 -5.48
CA TRP A 158 11.75 -5.04 -5.68
C TRP A 158 12.49 -3.81 -6.20
N SER A 159 11.91 -3.07 -7.15
CA SER A 159 12.52 -1.84 -7.68
C SER A 159 12.60 -0.72 -6.63
N SER A 160 11.64 -0.66 -5.71
CA SER A 160 11.63 0.32 -4.62
C SER A 160 12.69 0.03 -3.54
N ILE A 161 13.07 -1.24 -3.35
CA ILE A 161 14.10 -1.65 -2.36
C ILE A 161 15.50 -1.63 -2.96
N CYS A 162 15.66 -1.99 -4.24
CA CYS A 162 16.95 -2.15 -4.91
C CYS A 162 17.46 -0.87 -5.57
N GLY A 163 16.68 0.22 -5.58
CA GLY A 163 17.03 1.51 -6.16
C GLY A 163 17.96 2.38 -5.28
N ARG A 164 18.99 1.77 -4.68
CA ARG A 164 20.13 2.46 -4.06
C ARG A 164 21.43 2.06 -4.70
#